data_f7ac41c44fffc207c1339c49f3828186
#
_entry.id   f7ac41c44fffc207c1339c49f3828186
#
_cell.length_a   1.000
_cell.length_b   1.000
_cell.length_c   1.000
_cell.angle_alpha   90.00
_cell.angle_beta   90.00
_cell.angle_gamma   90.00
#
_symmetry.space_group_name_H-M   'P 1'
#
loop_
_entity.id
_entity.type
_entity.pdbx_description
1 polymer ?
#
loop_
_entity_poly.entity_id
_entity_poly.type
_entity_poly.pdbx_seq_one_letter_code
_entity_poly.pdbx_strand_id
1 'polypeptide(L)'
;MGLATARQLLHTRPGLEVTVLEKEQTLGQHQTSHNSGVLHCGLYYKPGSLKARLAVDGIRQMVEFCQKHNVPHEICGKLVVATDSEELSRMETLMERGIANGLEGIRKLSGDELREIEPNCGGIGALQVPQEGIVDYPAVVQAMASDLEQRGGRIVTNAHVADLIQRDQWVATTSAGDFTGDLLINCAGLHCDRVSQLAGHKRSVRIVPFRGEYYQLKPSSRHLVRHLIYPVPDPKFPFLGVHFTRMIHGGIEAGPNAVLAFAREGYTNTQVNLRDLADALTFPGLWKFLWKHPRMAAQELRGSFSKEYFCRLLQKLVPKITVDDLETGGAGVRAQAMAPEGALVQDFYFVRGHQSLHVLNAPSPAATASLAIGDEIIQQLDAILEPPN
;
A
#
# COMPACT_ATOMS: atom_id res chain seq x y z
N MET A 1 -4.44 -5.96 6.74
CA MET A 1 -4.34 -7.33 6.17
C MET A 1 -4.56 -8.39 7.24
N GLY A 2 -3.79 -8.46 8.32
CA GLY A 2 -3.98 -9.47 9.38
C GLY A 2 -5.42 -9.54 9.92
N LEU A 3 -6.04 -8.40 10.23
CA LEU A 3 -7.46 -8.35 10.62
C LEU A 3 -8.41 -8.87 9.54
N ALA A 4 -8.17 -8.50 8.28
CA ALA A 4 -8.99 -8.99 7.17
C ALA A 4 -8.90 -10.52 7.04
N THR A 5 -7.69 -11.08 7.13
CA THR A 5 -7.47 -12.53 7.11
C THR A 5 -8.14 -13.24 8.29
N ALA A 6 -7.93 -12.73 9.51
CA ALA A 6 -8.51 -13.30 10.73
C ALA A 6 -10.05 -13.29 10.70
N ARG A 7 -10.62 -12.14 10.29
CA ARG A 7 -12.07 -11.99 10.09
C ARG A 7 -12.61 -13.01 9.06
N GLN A 8 -11.92 -13.15 7.95
CA GLN A 8 -12.34 -14.03 6.86
C GLN A 8 -12.22 -15.50 7.24
N LEU A 9 -11.21 -15.89 8.04
CA LEU A 9 -11.12 -17.22 8.63
C LEU A 9 -12.35 -17.56 9.47
N LEU A 10 -12.77 -16.67 10.39
CA LEU A 10 -13.93 -16.89 11.21
C LEU A 10 -15.24 -16.87 10.41
N HIS A 11 -15.28 -16.15 9.28
CA HIS A 11 -16.42 -16.13 8.39
C HIS A 11 -16.59 -17.43 7.62
N THR A 12 -15.49 -17.98 7.09
CA THR A 12 -15.49 -19.18 6.25
C THR A 12 -15.42 -20.48 7.06
N ARG A 13 -14.89 -20.43 8.29
CA ARG A 13 -14.67 -21.58 9.18
C ARG A 13 -15.15 -21.27 10.59
N PRO A 14 -16.45 -21.28 10.82
CA PRO A 14 -17.03 -21.11 12.17
C PRO A 14 -16.48 -22.16 13.13
N GLY A 15 -16.14 -21.73 14.35
CA GLY A 15 -15.60 -22.59 15.40
C GLY A 15 -14.08 -22.62 15.52
N LEU A 16 -13.34 -21.93 14.63
CA LEU A 16 -11.92 -21.70 14.84
C LEU A 16 -11.69 -20.68 15.96
N GLU A 17 -10.65 -20.92 16.76
CA GLU A 17 -10.13 -19.94 17.69
C GLU A 17 -9.03 -19.12 16.97
N VAL A 18 -9.28 -17.83 16.77
CA VAL A 18 -8.36 -16.94 16.08
C VAL A 18 -7.91 -15.84 17.01
N THR A 19 -6.59 -15.75 17.22
CA THR A 19 -5.96 -14.66 17.98
C THR A 19 -5.08 -13.81 17.06
N VAL A 20 -5.33 -12.51 17.04
CA VAL A 20 -4.49 -11.51 16.36
C VAL A 20 -3.55 -10.89 17.39
N LEU A 21 -2.24 -10.99 17.14
CA LEU A 21 -1.20 -10.36 17.96
C LEU A 21 -0.74 -9.08 17.28
N GLU A 22 -0.90 -7.94 17.95
CA GLU A 22 -0.44 -6.63 17.52
C GLU A 22 0.61 -6.09 18.50
N LYS A 23 1.76 -5.65 17.97
CA LYS A 23 2.85 -5.14 18.83
C LYS A 23 2.56 -3.76 19.43
N GLU A 24 1.72 -2.97 18.76
CA GLU A 24 1.38 -1.63 19.20
C GLU A 24 0.23 -1.63 20.20
N GLN A 25 0.05 -0.49 20.86
CA GLN A 25 -1.05 -0.28 21.80
C GLN A 25 -2.40 -0.20 21.07
N THR A 26 -2.41 0.29 19.84
CA THR A 26 -3.62 0.43 19.02
C THR A 26 -3.41 -0.19 17.65
N LEU A 27 -4.50 -0.58 17.01
CA LEU A 27 -4.47 -1.21 15.69
C LEU A 27 -4.23 -0.18 14.58
N GLY A 28 -3.53 -0.63 13.54
CA GLY A 28 -3.37 0.15 12.31
C GLY A 28 -2.40 1.33 12.40
N GLN A 29 -1.54 1.41 13.42
CA GLN A 29 -0.64 2.55 13.66
C GLN A 29 0.38 2.81 12.54
N HIS A 30 0.69 1.82 11.72
CA HIS A 30 1.72 1.94 10.69
C HIS A 30 1.13 2.18 9.29
N GLN A 31 1.45 1.32 8.32
CA GLN A 31 1.10 1.51 6.90
C GLN A 31 -0.40 1.78 6.67
N THR A 32 -1.28 1.25 7.51
CA THR A 32 -2.74 1.42 7.35
C THR A 32 -3.20 2.86 7.63
N SER A 33 -2.60 3.54 8.60
CA SER A 33 -2.91 4.95 8.91
C SER A 33 -1.95 5.95 8.24
N HIS A 34 -0.94 5.44 7.52
CA HIS A 34 0.08 6.25 6.86
C HIS A 34 0.08 5.98 5.34
N ASN A 35 -1.06 6.25 4.70
CA ASN A 35 -1.25 6.15 3.25
C ASN A 35 -2.24 7.22 2.79
N SER A 36 -2.40 7.36 1.47
CA SER A 36 -3.23 8.40 0.86
C SER A 36 -4.75 8.16 0.93
N GLY A 37 -5.21 7.09 1.56
CA GLY A 37 -6.65 6.80 1.67
C GLY A 37 -7.37 6.48 0.36
N VAL A 38 -6.64 6.09 -0.69
CA VAL A 38 -7.24 5.85 -2.01
C VAL A 38 -7.70 4.40 -2.16
N LEU A 39 -8.90 4.23 -2.71
CA LEU A 39 -9.44 2.97 -3.20
C LEU A 39 -8.99 2.76 -4.65
N HIS A 40 -8.04 1.84 -4.87
CA HIS A 40 -7.47 1.58 -6.19
C HIS A 40 -8.16 0.42 -6.89
N CYS A 41 -8.61 0.63 -8.14
CA CYS A 41 -9.35 -0.36 -8.93
C CYS A 41 -8.49 -1.35 -9.73
N GLY A 42 -7.16 -1.18 -9.78
CA GLY A 42 -6.30 -2.11 -10.51
C GLY A 42 -5.86 -1.67 -11.91
N LEU A 43 -6.07 -0.41 -12.28
CA LEU A 43 -5.73 0.15 -13.60
C LEU A 43 -4.28 -0.13 -14.04
N TYR A 44 -3.32 0.03 -13.14
CA TYR A 44 -1.89 0.01 -13.45
C TYR A 44 -1.30 -1.41 -13.58
N TYR A 45 -2.00 -2.45 -13.14
CA TYR A 45 -1.42 -3.77 -12.94
C TYR A 45 -1.49 -4.62 -14.19
N LYS A 46 -0.48 -5.49 -14.35
CA LYS A 46 -0.39 -6.38 -15.49
C LYS A 46 -1.61 -7.33 -15.51
N PRO A 47 -2.37 -7.38 -16.61
CA PRO A 47 -3.48 -8.31 -16.73
C PRO A 47 -3.05 -9.77 -16.46
N GLY A 48 -3.89 -10.52 -15.74
CA GLY A 48 -3.62 -11.89 -15.35
C GLY A 48 -2.67 -12.05 -14.15
N SER A 49 -2.06 -10.98 -13.62
CA SER A 49 -1.30 -11.05 -12.36
C SER A 49 -2.22 -11.21 -11.15
N LEU A 50 -1.70 -11.82 -10.08
CA LEU A 50 -2.43 -11.92 -8.81
C LEU A 50 -2.82 -10.52 -8.29
N LYS A 51 -1.93 -9.57 -8.43
CA LYS A 51 -2.12 -8.18 -8.04
C LYS A 51 -3.29 -7.51 -8.79
N ALA A 52 -3.43 -7.75 -10.10
CA ALA A 52 -4.55 -7.22 -10.88
C ALA A 52 -5.88 -7.82 -10.41
N ARG A 53 -5.96 -9.15 -10.30
CA ARG A 53 -7.16 -9.86 -9.84
C ARG A 53 -7.59 -9.38 -8.46
N LEU A 54 -6.68 -9.41 -7.48
CA LEU A 54 -7.00 -9.02 -6.11
C LEU A 54 -7.33 -7.53 -5.97
N ALA A 55 -6.81 -6.65 -6.86
CA ALA A 55 -7.17 -5.24 -6.86
C ALA A 55 -8.61 -5.02 -7.31
N VAL A 56 -9.01 -5.66 -8.41
CA VAL A 56 -10.37 -5.54 -8.98
C VAL A 56 -11.42 -6.13 -8.02
N ASP A 57 -11.17 -7.33 -7.51
CA ASP A 57 -12.07 -7.96 -6.53
C ASP A 57 -12.07 -7.19 -5.21
N GLY A 58 -10.91 -6.71 -4.79
CA GLY A 58 -10.73 -6.06 -3.52
C GLY A 58 -11.41 -4.72 -3.39
N ILE A 59 -11.42 -3.88 -4.44
CA ILE A 59 -12.14 -2.61 -4.35
C ILE A 59 -13.65 -2.84 -4.21
N ARG A 60 -14.22 -3.81 -4.92
CA ARG A 60 -15.62 -4.18 -4.79
C ARG A 60 -15.95 -4.62 -3.37
N GLN A 61 -15.19 -5.59 -2.85
CA GLN A 61 -15.38 -6.09 -1.47
C GLN A 61 -15.19 -4.98 -0.43
N MET A 62 -14.21 -4.08 -0.63
CA MET A 62 -13.96 -2.98 0.30
C MET A 62 -15.11 -1.97 0.31
N VAL A 63 -15.65 -1.62 -0.85
CA VAL A 63 -16.80 -0.71 -0.96
C VAL A 63 -18.04 -1.33 -0.30
N GLU A 64 -18.34 -2.61 -0.58
CA GLU A 64 -19.43 -3.35 0.07
C GLU A 64 -19.25 -3.40 1.60
N PHE A 65 -18.01 -3.64 2.05
CA PHE A 65 -17.67 -3.63 3.48
C PHE A 65 -17.90 -2.24 4.10
N CYS A 66 -17.43 -1.19 3.45
CA CYS A 66 -17.61 0.18 3.93
C CYS A 66 -19.09 0.58 4.03
N GLN A 67 -19.90 0.21 3.03
CA GLN A 67 -21.35 0.43 3.04
C GLN A 67 -22.02 -0.31 4.18
N LYS A 68 -21.70 -1.60 4.36
CA LYS A 68 -22.27 -2.44 5.42
C LYS A 68 -21.97 -1.94 6.82
N HIS A 69 -20.76 -1.42 7.03
CA HIS A 69 -20.28 -1.00 8.36
C HIS A 69 -20.29 0.52 8.55
N ASN A 70 -20.92 1.28 7.65
CA ASN A 70 -21.02 2.75 7.68
C ASN A 70 -19.63 3.43 7.79
N VAL A 71 -18.63 2.87 7.12
CA VAL A 71 -17.28 3.47 7.04
C VAL A 71 -17.30 4.61 6.03
N PRO A 72 -16.77 5.80 6.36
CA PRO A 72 -16.67 6.92 5.43
C PRO A 72 -15.85 6.55 4.18
N HIS A 73 -16.47 6.63 3.02
CA HIS A 73 -15.86 6.40 1.72
C HIS A 73 -16.62 7.15 0.63
N GLU A 74 -15.96 7.39 -0.51
CA GLU A 74 -16.56 8.06 -1.65
C GLU A 74 -15.93 7.51 -2.94
N ILE A 75 -16.73 7.10 -3.90
CA ILE A 75 -16.27 6.76 -5.25
C ILE A 75 -16.31 8.04 -6.07
N CYS A 76 -15.23 8.81 -6.00
CA CYS A 76 -15.11 10.12 -6.64
C CYS A 76 -14.47 10.06 -8.02
N GLY A 77 -13.96 8.91 -8.44
CA GLY A 77 -13.20 8.76 -9.68
C GLY A 77 -11.77 9.31 -9.58
N LYS A 78 -10.98 9.04 -10.61
CA LYS A 78 -9.60 9.50 -10.77
C LYS A 78 -9.34 9.95 -12.20
N LEU A 79 -8.47 10.95 -12.34
CA LEU A 79 -7.93 11.42 -13.61
C LEU A 79 -6.45 11.02 -13.69
N VAL A 80 -6.10 10.24 -14.72
CA VAL A 80 -4.69 9.97 -15.06
C VAL A 80 -4.33 10.88 -16.21
N VAL A 81 -3.48 11.86 -15.94
CA VAL A 81 -3.25 13.04 -16.79
C VAL A 81 -1.96 12.87 -17.57
N ALA A 82 -2.04 13.07 -18.88
CA ALA A 82 -0.90 13.16 -19.77
C ALA A 82 -0.53 14.64 -19.99
N THR A 83 0.74 14.97 -19.80
CA THR A 83 1.26 16.34 -19.94
C THR A 83 2.07 16.54 -21.20
N ASP A 84 2.40 15.46 -21.91
CA ASP A 84 3.08 15.47 -23.20
C ASP A 84 2.61 14.32 -24.11
N SER A 85 3.11 14.30 -25.35
CA SER A 85 2.71 13.32 -26.36
C SER A 85 3.21 11.89 -26.08
N GLU A 86 4.35 11.74 -25.37
CA GLU A 86 4.86 10.42 -24.96
C GLU A 86 3.94 9.81 -23.88
N GLU A 87 3.49 10.65 -22.94
CA GLU A 87 2.53 10.24 -21.91
C GLU A 87 1.16 9.90 -22.51
N LEU A 88 0.67 10.66 -23.54
CA LEU A 88 -0.55 10.29 -24.28
C LEU A 88 -0.44 8.89 -24.91
N SER A 89 0.70 8.58 -25.54
CA SER A 89 0.91 7.25 -26.13
C SER A 89 0.93 6.14 -25.07
N ARG A 90 1.54 6.37 -23.92
CA ARG A 90 1.55 5.41 -22.80
C ARG A 90 0.16 5.23 -22.16
N MET A 91 -0.64 6.28 -22.18
CA MET A 91 -2.02 6.26 -21.66
C MET A 91 -2.91 5.29 -22.43
N GLU A 92 -2.68 5.09 -23.77
CA GLU A 92 -3.38 4.08 -24.56
C GLU A 92 -3.17 2.67 -23.99
N THR A 93 -1.93 2.29 -23.76
CA THR A 93 -1.58 1.00 -23.15
C THR A 93 -2.18 0.85 -21.76
N LEU A 94 -2.28 1.95 -21.00
CA LEU A 94 -2.88 1.93 -19.68
C LEU A 94 -4.41 1.68 -19.76
N MET A 95 -5.09 2.29 -20.72
CA MET A 95 -6.50 2.05 -20.97
C MET A 95 -6.76 0.59 -21.37
N GLU A 96 -5.97 0.05 -22.31
CA GLU A 96 -6.06 -1.35 -22.71
C GLU A 96 -5.89 -2.31 -21.52
N ARG A 97 -4.94 -2.02 -20.61
CA ARG A 97 -4.77 -2.78 -19.37
C ARG A 97 -5.99 -2.70 -18.47
N GLY A 98 -6.54 -1.50 -18.28
CA GLY A 98 -7.73 -1.32 -17.46
C GLY A 98 -8.91 -2.15 -18.00
N ILE A 99 -9.16 -2.10 -19.28
CA ILE A 99 -10.20 -2.90 -19.95
C ILE A 99 -9.92 -4.40 -19.80
N ALA A 100 -8.68 -4.84 -20.02
CA ALA A 100 -8.27 -6.24 -19.86
C ALA A 100 -8.37 -6.74 -18.42
N ASN A 101 -8.29 -5.84 -17.42
CA ASN A 101 -8.52 -6.13 -16.01
C ASN A 101 -10.01 -6.09 -15.63
N GLY A 102 -10.92 -5.81 -16.58
CA GLY A 102 -12.37 -5.77 -16.35
C GLY A 102 -12.88 -4.44 -15.77
N LEU A 103 -12.11 -3.36 -15.91
CA LEU A 103 -12.57 -2.04 -15.49
C LEU A 103 -13.55 -1.47 -16.52
N GLU A 104 -14.65 -0.92 -16.04
CA GLU A 104 -15.72 -0.37 -16.84
C GLU A 104 -15.75 1.17 -16.80
N GLY A 105 -16.31 1.79 -17.82
CA GLY A 105 -16.53 3.24 -17.86
C GLY A 105 -15.26 4.08 -17.98
N ILE A 106 -14.09 3.47 -18.23
CA ILE A 106 -12.85 4.22 -18.49
C ILE A 106 -13.03 5.01 -19.78
N ARG A 107 -12.74 6.31 -19.72
CA ARG A 107 -12.93 7.23 -20.84
C ARG A 107 -11.69 8.11 -21.05
N LYS A 108 -11.28 8.25 -22.32
CA LYS A 108 -10.30 9.26 -22.70
C LYS A 108 -10.96 10.63 -22.71
N LEU A 109 -10.23 11.61 -22.25
CA LEU A 109 -10.59 13.02 -22.26
C LEU A 109 -9.56 13.80 -23.09
N SER A 110 -10.04 14.70 -23.93
CA SER A 110 -9.21 15.75 -24.50
C SER A 110 -8.77 16.75 -23.42
N GLY A 111 -7.80 17.62 -23.73
CA GLY A 111 -7.38 18.65 -22.79
C GLY A 111 -8.52 19.63 -22.42
N ASP A 112 -9.47 19.86 -23.32
CA ASP A 112 -10.62 20.74 -23.06
C ASP A 112 -11.63 20.04 -22.12
N GLU A 113 -12.02 18.80 -22.41
CA GLU A 113 -12.87 18.00 -21.52
C GLU A 113 -12.24 17.80 -20.12
N LEU A 114 -10.90 17.64 -20.05
CA LEU A 114 -10.19 17.59 -18.78
C LEU A 114 -10.38 18.89 -17.99
N ARG A 115 -10.27 20.04 -18.63
CA ARG A 115 -10.42 21.35 -17.98
C ARG A 115 -11.87 21.67 -17.56
N GLU A 116 -12.86 21.07 -18.18
CA GLU A 116 -14.25 21.15 -17.69
C GLU A 116 -14.40 20.48 -16.32
N ILE A 117 -13.69 19.37 -16.09
CA ILE A 117 -13.70 18.61 -14.82
C ILE A 117 -12.74 19.24 -13.82
N GLU A 118 -11.49 19.48 -14.22
CA GLU A 118 -10.40 20.05 -13.43
C GLU A 118 -9.85 21.34 -14.08
N PRO A 119 -10.45 22.49 -13.79
CA PRO A 119 -10.14 23.75 -14.49
C PRO A 119 -8.69 24.21 -14.37
N ASN A 120 -7.96 23.76 -13.36
CA ASN A 120 -6.56 24.14 -13.11
C ASN A 120 -5.57 23.07 -13.60
N CYS A 121 -6.03 21.96 -14.18
CA CYS A 121 -5.16 20.91 -14.66
C CYS A 121 -4.45 21.31 -15.98
N GLY A 122 -3.13 21.11 -16.04
CA GLY A 122 -2.28 21.47 -17.18
C GLY A 122 -2.13 20.37 -18.24
N GLY A 123 -2.85 19.26 -18.12
CA GLY A 123 -2.75 18.13 -19.05
C GLY A 123 -3.24 18.46 -20.46
N ILE A 124 -2.69 17.75 -21.45
CA ILE A 124 -3.13 17.76 -22.85
C ILE A 124 -4.17 16.70 -23.16
N GLY A 125 -4.40 15.77 -22.23
CA GLY A 125 -5.43 14.74 -22.21
C GLY A 125 -5.39 13.96 -20.91
N ALA A 126 -6.43 13.16 -20.66
CA ALA A 126 -6.51 12.33 -19.46
C ALA A 126 -7.27 11.02 -19.72
N LEU A 127 -7.09 10.08 -18.81
CA LEU A 127 -7.93 8.91 -18.66
C LEU A 127 -8.79 9.09 -17.41
N GLN A 128 -10.09 9.16 -17.59
CA GLN A 128 -11.04 9.17 -16.49
C GLN A 128 -11.34 7.75 -16.05
N VAL A 129 -11.16 7.47 -14.74
CA VAL A 129 -11.35 6.15 -14.12
C VAL A 129 -12.42 6.29 -13.04
N PRO A 130 -13.68 5.97 -13.33
CA PRO A 130 -14.80 6.27 -12.44
C PRO A 130 -14.84 5.37 -11.19
N GLN A 131 -14.21 4.22 -11.20
CA GLN A 131 -14.29 3.20 -10.16
C GLN A 131 -13.34 3.45 -8.98
N GLU A 132 -12.44 4.42 -9.06
CA GLU A 132 -11.55 4.77 -7.96
C GLU A 132 -12.21 5.73 -6.96
N GLY A 133 -11.73 5.72 -5.72
CA GLY A 133 -12.33 6.52 -4.66
C GLY A 133 -11.38 6.77 -3.51
N ILE A 134 -11.95 7.26 -2.41
CA ILE A 134 -11.25 7.56 -1.17
C ILE A 134 -12.01 6.94 0.01
N VAL A 135 -11.27 6.61 1.08
CA VAL A 135 -11.80 5.92 2.26
C VAL A 135 -11.05 6.27 3.52
N ASP A 136 -11.72 6.19 4.66
CA ASP A 136 -11.11 6.24 5.99
C ASP A 136 -10.60 4.85 6.40
N TYR A 137 -9.31 4.54 6.11
CA TYR A 137 -8.73 3.26 6.51
C TYR A 137 -8.62 3.04 8.02
N PRO A 138 -8.36 4.04 8.88
CA PRO A 138 -8.54 3.91 10.32
C PRO A 138 -9.93 3.40 10.72
N ALA A 139 -11.00 3.95 10.14
CA ALA A 139 -12.35 3.47 10.38
C ALA A 139 -12.58 2.04 9.84
N VAL A 140 -11.99 1.68 8.69
CA VAL A 140 -12.00 0.29 8.19
C VAL A 140 -11.38 -0.67 9.22
N VAL A 141 -10.24 -0.31 9.83
CA VAL A 141 -9.58 -1.14 10.86
C VAL A 141 -10.50 -1.34 12.05
N GLN A 142 -11.14 -0.29 12.56
CA GLN A 142 -12.04 -0.38 13.70
C GLN A 142 -13.26 -1.29 13.38
N ALA A 143 -13.83 -1.12 12.20
CA ALA A 143 -14.95 -1.95 11.75
C ALA A 143 -14.55 -3.42 11.59
N MET A 144 -13.35 -3.71 11.04
CA MET A 144 -12.83 -5.08 10.93
C MET A 144 -12.55 -5.70 12.30
N ALA A 145 -11.99 -4.93 13.23
CA ALA A 145 -11.72 -5.39 14.59
C ALA A 145 -13.02 -5.75 15.30
N SER A 146 -14.02 -4.86 15.26
CA SER A 146 -15.32 -5.10 15.87
C SER A 146 -16.03 -6.33 15.28
N ASP A 147 -16.02 -6.49 13.93
CA ASP A 147 -16.64 -7.67 13.30
C ASP A 147 -15.90 -8.97 13.63
N LEU A 148 -14.56 -8.92 13.77
CA LEU A 148 -13.74 -10.05 14.24
C LEU A 148 -14.13 -10.47 15.66
N GLU A 149 -14.20 -9.52 16.61
CA GLU A 149 -14.52 -9.79 18.01
C GLU A 149 -15.97 -10.29 18.17
N GLN A 150 -16.92 -9.73 17.42
CA GLN A 150 -18.31 -10.22 17.40
C GLN A 150 -18.41 -11.67 16.93
N ARG A 151 -17.45 -12.16 16.14
CA ARG A 151 -17.36 -13.56 15.69
C ARG A 151 -16.56 -14.46 16.63
N GLY A 152 -16.16 -13.95 17.81
CA GLY A 152 -15.40 -14.69 18.79
C GLY A 152 -13.87 -14.65 18.58
N GLY A 153 -13.37 -13.85 17.64
CA GLY A 153 -11.93 -13.62 17.49
C GLY A 153 -11.37 -12.78 18.63
N ARG A 154 -10.12 -13.00 18.95
CA ARG A 154 -9.40 -12.28 20.01
C ARG A 154 -8.33 -11.37 19.41
N ILE A 155 -8.24 -10.14 19.90
CA ILE A 155 -7.17 -9.19 19.57
C ILE A 155 -6.36 -8.92 20.84
N VAL A 156 -5.03 -9.06 20.74
CA VAL A 156 -4.10 -8.76 21.83
C VAL A 156 -3.12 -7.72 21.34
N THR A 157 -3.22 -6.52 21.89
CA THR A 157 -2.31 -5.40 21.64
C THR A 157 -1.12 -5.43 22.61
N ASN A 158 -0.09 -4.61 22.35
CA ASN A 158 1.18 -4.63 23.08
C ASN A 158 1.85 -6.03 23.09
N ALA A 159 1.57 -6.87 22.09
CA ALA A 159 2.04 -8.24 21.95
C ALA A 159 3.14 -8.33 20.89
N HIS A 160 4.29 -7.71 21.16
CA HIS A 160 5.45 -7.81 20.27
C HIS A 160 6.00 -9.25 20.29
N VAL A 161 5.97 -9.92 19.14
CA VAL A 161 6.52 -11.28 18.98
C VAL A 161 8.04 -11.20 18.98
N ALA A 162 8.65 -11.77 20.02
CA ALA A 162 10.09 -11.80 20.21
C ALA A 162 10.72 -13.10 19.70
N ASP A 163 9.98 -14.23 19.79
CA ASP A 163 10.43 -15.54 19.33
C ASP A 163 9.25 -16.40 18.84
N LEU A 164 9.56 -17.36 17.95
CA LEU A 164 8.62 -18.31 17.40
C LEU A 164 9.27 -19.70 17.42
N ILE A 165 8.65 -20.64 18.11
CA ILE A 165 9.13 -22.01 18.22
C ILE A 165 8.02 -22.96 17.74
N GLN A 166 8.34 -23.82 16.80
CA GLN A 166 7.45 -24.89 16.37
C GLN A 166 7.77 -26.19 17.13
N ARG A 167 6.75 -26.73 17.76
CA ARG A 167 6.74 -28.04 18.42
C ARG A 167 5.56 -28.83 17.84
N ASP A 168 4.72 -29.44 18.67
CA ASP A 168 3.41 -29.97 18.25
C ASP A 168 2.48 -28.84 17.77
N GLN A 169 2.62 -27.67 18.38
CA GLN A 169 1.99 -26.41 18.00
C GLN A 169 3.04 -25.30 17.88
N TRP A 170 2.68 -24.20 17.23
CA TRP A 170 3.45 -22.96 17.29
C TRP A 170 3.34 -22.33 18.67
N VAL A 171 4.47 -21.90 19.21
CA VAL A 171 4.55 -21.07 20.43
C VAL A 171 5.13 -19.72 20.04
N ALA A 172 4.36 -18.66 20.22
CA ALA A 172 4.79 -17.28 20.03
C ALA A 172 5.06 -16.65 21.39
N THR A 173 6.33 -16.38 21.69
CA THR A 173 6.72 -15.62 22.88
C THR A 173 6.61 -14.14 22.60
N THR A 174 5.80 -13.44 23.41
CA THR A 174 5.52 -12.02 23.20
C THR A 174 5.70 -11.20 24.47
N SER A 175 5.69 -9.86 24.32
CA SER A 175 5.68 -8.94 25.48
C SER A 175 4.40 -9.03 26.34
N ALA A 176 3.33 -9.66 25.81
CA ALA A 176 2.07 -9.87 26.55
C ALA A 176 1.90 -11.32 27.08
N GLY A 177 2.98 -12.13 27.05
CA GLY A 177 2.97 -13.54 27.39
C GLY A 177 3.09 -14.47 26.20
N ASP A 178 2.99 -15.77 26.43
CA ASP A 178 3.10 -16.78 25.39
C ASP A 178 1.72 -17.13 24.82
N PHE A 179 1.67 -17.36 23.50
CA PHE A 179 0.48 -17.79 22.78
C PHE A 179 0.80 -19.05 22.00
N THR A 180 -0.14 -19.99 21.97
CA THR A 180 -0.02 -21.23 21.21
C THR A 180 -1.07 -21.30 20.12
N GLY A 181 -0.77 -22.01 19.03
CA GLY A 181 -1.70 -22.22 17.93
C GLY A 181 -1.22 -23.28 16.96
N ASP A 182 -2.15 -23.98 16.33
CA ASP A 182 -1.86 -25.01 15.33
C ASP A 182 -1.35 -24.42 14.04
N LEU A 183 -1.69 -23.16 13.77
CA LEU A 183 -1.39 -22.46 12.52
C LEU A 183 -0.87 -21.06 12.78
N LEU A 184 0.22 -20.69 12.13
CA LEU A 184 0.82 -19.36 12.17
C LEU A 184 0.59 -18.62 10.84
N ILE A 185 0.00 -17.42 10.90
CA ILE A 185 -0.12 -16.54 9.74
C ILE A 185 0.62 -15.24 10.02
N ASN A 186 1.67 -14.99 9.26
CA ASN A 186 2.48 -13.78 9.40
C ASN A 186 2.03 -12.70 8.42
N CYS A 187 1.36 -11.68 8.96
CA CYS A 187 0.96 -10.45 8.27
C CYS A 187 1.67 -9.21 8.86
N ALA A 188 2.92 -9.34 9.34
CA ALA A 188 3.62 -8.32 10.11
C ALA A 188 4.16 -7.12 9.30
N GLY A 189 3.73 -6.93 8.05
CA GLY A 189 3.99 -5.74 7.22
C GLY A 189 5.48 -5.40 7.14
N LEU A 190 5.89 -4.26 7.72
CA LEU A 190 7.29 -3.80 7.73
C LEU A 190 8.27 -4.78 8.39
N HIS A 191 7.79 -5.70 9.22
CA HIS A 191 8.62 -6.69 9.92
C HIS A 191 8.39 -8.12 9.45
N CYS A 192 7.62 -8.36 8.39
CA CYS A 192 7.21 -9.70 7.94
C CYS A 192 8.38 -10.63 7.61
N ASP A 193 9.48 -10.12 7.04
CA ASP A 193 10.69 -10.88 6.73
C ASP A 193 11.45 -11.32 8.00
N ARG A 194 11.44 -10.49 9.04
CA ARG A 194 12.03 -10.84 10.35
C ARG A 194 11.20 -11.88 11.10
N VAL A 195 9.87 -11.71 11.09
CA VAL A 195 8.97 -12.71 11.70
C VAL A 195 9.06 -14.05 10.95
N SER A 196 9.17 -14.03 9.63
CA SER A 196 9.43 -15.26 8.85
C SER A 196 10.76 -15.91 9.22
N GLN A 197 11.80 -15.11 9.51
CA GLN A 197 13.09 -15.62 9.97
C GLN A 197 13.01 -16.22 11.38
N LEU A 198 12.25 -15.64 12.31
CA LEU A 198 11.97 -16.23 13.62
C LEU A 198 11.29 -17.59 13.51
N ALA A 199 10.42 -17.76 12.51
CA ALA A 199 9.79 -19.05 12.19
C ALA A 199 10.71 -20.04 11.44
N GLY A 200 12.02 -19.79 11.37
CA GLY A 200 13.02 -20.69 10.80
C GLY A 200 13.23 -20.58 9.29
N HIS A 201 12.54 -19.66 8.60
CA HIS A 201 12.71 -19.49 7.16
C HIS A 201 13.96 -18.67 6.80
N LYS A 202 14.61 -19.01 5.70
CA LYS A 202 15.66 -18.16 5.13
C LYS A 202 15.04 -16.87 4.59
N ARG A 203 15.71 -15.75 4.82
CA ARG A 203 15.30 -14.46 4.24
C ARG A 203 15.60 -14.43 2.74
N SER A 204 14.68 -14.95 1.93
CA SER A 204 14.76 -14.92 0.46
C SER A 204 14.65 -13.51 -0.10
N VAL A 205 13.97 -12.63 0.61
CA VAL A 205 13.85 -11.19 0.34
C VAL A 205 14.09 -10.40 1.64
N ARG A 206 14.48 -9.12 1.50
CA ARG A 206 14.49 -8.19 2.64
C ARG A 206 13.49 -7.07 2.43
N ILE A 207 12.86 -6.66 3.50
CA ILE A 207 12.08 -5.44 3.49
C ILE A 207 13.02 -4.24 3.59
N VAL A 208 13.05 -3.47 2.52
CA VAL A 208 13.73 -2.18 2.47
C VAL A 208 12.66 -1.09 2.63
N PRO A 209 12.74 -0.26 3.70
CA PRO A 209 11.74 0.74 3.95
C PRO A 209 11.96 1.96 3.03
N PHE A 210 10.98 2.26 2.17
CA PHE A 210 10.94 3.49 1.38
C PHE A 210 9.88 4.41 1.94
N ARG A 211 10.32 5.58 2.44
CA ARG A 211 9.43 6.61 2.94
C ARG A 211 8.94 7.47 1.78
N GLY A 212 7.62 7.65 1.72
CA GLY A 212 6.95 8.62 0.88
C GLY A 212 6.54 9.82 1.71
N GLU A 213 7.06 10.98 1.37
CA GLU A 213 6.76 12.25 2.04
C GLU A 213 5.71 13.00 1.25
N TYR A 214 4.78 13.63 1.96
CA TYR A 214 3.69 14.37 1.38
C TYR A 214 3.76 15.85 1.78
N TYR A 215 3.28 16.71 0.90
CA TYR A 215 2.81 18.04 1.23
C TYR A 215 1.29 18.06 1.27
N GLN A 216 0.73 19.05 1.95
CA GLN A 216 -0.70 19.36 1.90
C GLN A 216 -0.90 20.72 1.27
N LEU A 217 -2.01 20.91 0.54
CA LEU A 217 -2.40 22.24 0.09
C LEU A 217 -3.01 23.01 1.26
N LYS A 218 -2.53 24.24 1.44
CA LYS A 218 -3.14 25.17 2.38
C LYS A 218 -4.65 25.33 2.12
N PRO A 219 -5.46 25.59 3.13
CA PRO A 219 -6.91 25.75 2.96
C PRO A 219 -7.32 26.73 1.86
N SER A 220 -6.57 27.85 1.71
CA SER A 220 -6.78 28.85 0.65
C SER A 220 -6.58 28.33 -0.77
N SER A 221 -5.79 27.24 -0.94
CA SER A 221 -5.36 26.73 -2.25
C SER A 221 -6.03 25.38 -2.61
N ARG A 222 -6.83 24.79 -1.71
CA ARG A 222 -7.51 23.51 -1.95
C ARG A 222 -8.46 23.53 -3.15
N HIS A 223 -8.99 24.71 -3.50
CA HIS A 223 -9.86 24.91 -4.66
C HIS A 223 -9.15 24.66 -6.00
N LEU A 224 -7.82 24.59 -6.01
CA LEU A 224 -7.02 24.29 -7.20
C LEU A 224 -7.13 22.82 -7.65
N VAL A 225 -7.57 21.92 -6.77
CA VAL A 225 -7.68 20.48 -7.03
C VAL A 225 -9.05 19.97 -6.53
N ARG A 226 -9.79 19.29 -7.40
CA ARG A 226 -11.14 18.77 -7.06
C ARG A 226 -11.19 17.26 -6.96
N HIS A 227 -10.38 16.55 -7.76
CA HIS A 227 -10.38 15.09 -7.88
C HIS A 227 -9.01 14.50 -7.54
N LEU A 228 -8.88 13.19 -7.70
CA LEU A 228 -7.60 12.50 -7.70
C LEU A 228 -6.91 12.80 -9.04
N ILE A 229 -5.75 13.47 -9.03
CA ILE A 229 -4.99 13.83 -10.24
C ILE A 229 -3.64 13.12 -10.20
N TYR A 230 -3.46 12.15 -11.08
CA TYR A 230 -2.30 11.26 -11.14
C TYR A 230 -1.57 11.41 -12.48
N PRO A 231 -0.25 11.30 -12.52
CA PRO A 231 0.48 11.28 -13.79
C PRO A 231 0.34 9.93 -14.49
N VAL A 232 0.56 9.89 -15.78
CA VAL A 232 0.78 8.65 -16.51
C VAL A 232 2.10 8.01 -16.00
N PRO A 233 2.10 6.72 -15.63
CA PRO A 233 3.32 6.06 -15.14
C PRO A 233 4.45 6.07 -16.17
N ASP A 234 5.66 6.36 -15.72
CA ASP A 234 6.87 6.16 -16.52
C ASP A 234 7.46 4.78 -16.20
N PRO A 235 7.53 3.85 -17.17
CA PRO A 235 8.05 2.49 -16.96
C PRO A 235 9.54 2.46 -16.58
N LYS A 236 10.26 3.57 -16.77
CA LYS A 236 11.66 3.71 -16.34
C LYS A 236 11.81 3.89 -14.83
N PHE A 237 10.71 4.25 -14.14
CA PHE A 237 10.70 4.49 -12.70
C PHE A 237 9.87 3.41 -11.99
N PRO A 238 10.39 2.83 -10.90
CA PRO A 238 9.68 1.79 -10.14
C PRO A 238 8.54 2.34 -9.27
N PHE A 239 8.51 3.65 -9.04
CA PHE A 239 7.49 4.32 -8.25
C PHE A 239 6.72 5.31 -9.11
N LEU A 240 5.44 5.49 -8.77
CA LEU A 240 4.60 6.50 -9.41
C LEU A 240 5.08 7.91 -9.03
N GLY A 241 5.05 8.83 -9.99
CA GLY A 241 5.37 10.24 -9.75
C GLY A 241 4.39 10.92 -8.79
N VAL A 242 4.78 12.11 -8.35
CA VAL A 242 3.94 12.93 -7.45
C VAL A 242 2.56 13.22 -8.06
N HIS A 243 1.55 13.20 -7.21
CA HIS A 243 0.15 13.32 -7.60
C HIS A 243 -0.64 14.04 -6.51
N PHE A 244 -1.89 14.40 -6.82
CA PHE A 244 -2.80 15.01 -5.86
C PHE A 244 -3.87 14.02 -5.44
N THR A 245 -4.12 13.99 -4.13
CA THR A 245 -5.13 13.14 -3.53
C THR A 245 -6.06 13.99 -2.67
N ARG A 246 -7.33 13.99 -3.01
CA ARG A 246 -8.40 14.52 -2.15
C ARG A 246 -8.62 13.55 -0.99
N MET A 247 -8.65 14.06 0.23
CA MET A 247 -8.79 13.25 1.44
C MET A 247 -10.25 13.16 1.87
N ILE A 248 -10.63 12.01 2.46
CA ILE A 248 -12.02 11.74 2.88
C ILE A 248 -12.54 12.72 3.95
N HIS A 249 -11.66 13.19 4.83
CA HIS A 249 -11.99 14.20 5.85
C HIS A 249 -11.70 15.64 5.41
N GLY A 250 -11.51 15.85 4.11
CA GLY A 250 -11.12 17.13 3.53
C GLY A 250 -9.61 17.34 3.52
N GLY A 251 -9.18 18.30 2.69
CA GLY A 251 -7.78 18.52 2.38
C GLY A 251 -7.34 17.88 1.08
N ILE A 252 -6.20 18.33 0.60
CA ILE A 252 -5.55 17.80 -0.60
C ILE A 252 -4.11 17.47 -0.24
N GLU A 253 -3.74 16.20 -0.33
CA GLU A 253 -2.34 15.78 -0.26
C GLU A 253 -1.69 15.84 -1.64
N ALA A 254 -0.41 16.18 -1.65
CA ALA A 254 0.44 16.25 -2.82
C ALA A 254 1.72 15.42 -2.58
N GLY A 255 1.94 14.42 -3.37
CA GLY A 255 3.06 13.47 -3.21
C GLY A 255 2.69 12.10 -3.68
N PRO A 256 3.37 11.05 -3.15
CA PRO A 256 4.60 11.13 -2.38
C PRO A 256 5.85 11.03 -3.27
N ASN A 257 7.02 11.35 -2.69
CA ASN A 257 8.33 10.89 -3.18
C ASN A 257 8.64 9.45 -2.69
N ALA A 258 9.87 8.97 -2.90
CA ALA A 258 10.29 7.65 -2.42
C ALA A 258 11.78 7.65 -2.03
N VAL A 259 12.06 7.94 -0.75
CA VAL A 259 13.42 7.95 -0.20
C VAL A 259 13.64 6.80 0.79
N LEU A 260 14.88 6.36 0.97
CA LEU A 260 15.22 5.37 1.99
C LEU A 260 14.89 5.92 3.38
N ALA A 261 14.06 5.20 4.14
CA ALA A 261 13.82 5.51 5.54
C ALA A 261 14.95 4.96 6.42
N PHE A 262 15.32 5.69 7.47
CA PHE A 262 16.38 5.29 8.40
C PHE A 262 15.90 4.37 9.52
N ALA A 263 14.61 4.07 9.54
CA ALA A 263 13.98 3.05 10.36
C ALA A 263 12.83 2.42 9.57
N ARG A 264 12.45 1.18 9.87
CA ARG A 264 11.28 0.53 9.25
C ARG A 264 9.97 1.28 9.54
N GLU A 265 9.92 1.96 10.66
CA GLU A 265 8.81 2.81 11.10
C GLU A 265 9.26 4.27 11.24
N GLY A 266 10.13 4.72 10.33
CA GLY A 266 10.68 6.07 10.30
C GLY A 266 9.81 7.02 9.45
N TYR A 267 8.85 7.69 10.08
CA TYR A 267 7.94 8.63 9.44
C TYR A 267 8.49 10.05 9.34
N THR A 268 9.63 10.33 9.97
CA THR A 268 10.35 11.60 9.88
C THR A 268 11.81 11.40 9.45
N ASN A 269 12.47 12.48 9.01
CA ASN A 269 13.89 12.45 8.62
C ASN A 269 14.83 12.22 9.82
N THR A 270 14.36 12.47 11.04
CA THR A 270 15.14 12.37 12.28
C THR A 270 14.95 11.04 13.00
N GLN A 271 13.97 10.24 12.61
CA GLN A 271 13.76 8.90 13.18
C GLN A 271 14.76 7.91 12.59
N VAL A 272 15.72 7.51 13.40
CA VAL A 272 16.78 6.57 13.05
C VAL A 272 16.74 5.36 13.98
N ASN A 273 16.72 4.17 13.40
CA ASN A 273 16.94 2.92 14.11
C ASN A 273 18.21 2.27 13.53
N LEU A 274 19.26 2.17 14.34
CA LEU A 274 20.57 1.69 13.88
C LEU A 274 20.52 0.24 13.36
N ARG A 275 19.67 -0.61 13.95
CA ARG A 275 19.50 -2.00 13.50
C ARG A 275 18.84 -2.05 12.13
N ASP A 276 17.81 -1.25 11.91
CA ASP A 276 17.10 -1.18 10.63
C ASP A 276 17.98 -0.58 9.53
N LEU A 277 18.69 0.49 9.87
CA LEU A 277 19.61 1.15 8.96
C LEU A 277 20.77 0.23 8.56
N ALA A 278 21.39 -0.44 9.53
CA ALA A 278 22.42 -1.44 9.26
C ALA A 278 21.89 -2.60 8.41
N ASP A 279 20.68 -3.11 8.70
CA ASP A 279 20.05 -4.16 7.90
C ASP A 279 19.83 -3.73 6.43
N ALA A 280 19.45 -2.47 6.20
CA ALA A 280 19.28 -1.94 4.86
C ALA A 280 20.63 -1.71 4.16
N LEU A 281 21.60 -1.04 4.82
CA LEU A 281 22.89 -0.65 4.22
C LEU A 281 23.85 -1.83 3.98
N THR A 282 23.76 -2.89 4.79
CA THR A 282 24.53 -4.12 4.58
C THR A 282 23.92 -5.04 3.53
N PHE A 283 22.75 -4.70 2.97
CA PHE A 283 22.09 -5.52 1.97
C PHE A 283 22.59 -5.25 0.56
N PRO A 284 23.25 -6.22 -0.09
CA PRO A 284 23.76 -6.03 -1.45
C PRO A 284 22.69 -5.65 -2.48
N GLY A 285 21.45 -6.15 -2.29
CA GLY A 285 20.33 -5.83 -3.15
C GLY A 285 20.02 -4.35 -3.22
N LEU A 286 20.10 -3.61 -2.09
CA LEU A 286 19.91 -2.16 -2.07
C LEU A 286 20.92 -1.43 -2.96
N TRP A 287 22.20 -1.77 -2.85
CA TRP A 287 23.26 -1.12 -3.62
C TRP A 287 23.13 -1.44 -5.12
N LYS A 288 22.82 -2.69 -5.49
CA LYS A 288 22.54 -3.05 -6.88
C LYS A 288 21.34 -2.29 -7.45
N PHE A 289 20.28 -2.12 -6.66
CA PHE A 289 19.11 -1.34 -7.04
C PHE A 289 19.47 0.14 -7.27
N LEU A 290 20.15 0.76 -6.31
CA LEU A 290 20.58 2.18 -6.43
C LEU A 290 21.52 2.41 -7.61
N TRP A 291 22.44 1.46 -7.85
CA TRP A 291 23.35 1.53 -8.99
C TRP A 291 22.63 1.38 -10.34
N LYS A 292 21.57 0.58 -10.39
CA LYS A 292 20.74 0.44 -11.59
C LYS A 292 19.86 1.66 -11.85
N HIS A 293 19.48 2.40 -10.80
CA HIS A 293 18.57 3.55 -10.90
C HIS A 293 19.15 4.85 -10.31
N PRO A 294 20.36 5.29 -10.69
CA PRO A 294 21.04 6.41 -10.02
C PRO A 294 20.34 7.76 -10.24
N ARG A 295 19.75 7.96 -11.44
CA ARG A 295 19.02 9.19 -11.75
C ARG A 295 17.75 9.31 -10.90
N MET A 296 17.03 8.22 -10.73
CA MET A 296 15.85 8.16 -9.86
C MET A 296 16.22 8.47 -8.42
N ALA A 297 17.25 7.80 -7.87
CA ALA A 297 17.69 8.03 -6.50
C ALA A 297 18.07 9.51 -6.25
N ALA A 298 18.76 10.13 -7.19
CA ALA A 298 19.12 11.55 -7.11
C ALA A 298 17.88 12.48 -7.18
N GLN A 299 16.91 12.18 -8.02
CA GLN A 299 15.67 12.96 -8.15
C GLN A 299 14.81 12.86 -6.88
N GLU A 300 14.66 11.65 -6.33
CA GLU A 300 13.91 11.42 -5.10
C GLU A 300 14.54 12.14 -3.89
N LEU A 301 15.87 12.05 -3.75
CA LEU A 301 16.59 12.79 -2.71
C LEU A 301 16.42 14.31 -2.89
N ARG A 302 16.51 14.81 -4.13
CA ARG A 302 16.31 16.24 -4.39
C ARG A 302 14.89 16.68 -4.04
N GLY A 303 13.89 15.84 -4.31
CA GLY A 303 12.49 16.08 -3.95
C GLY A 303 12.29 16.14 -2.44
N SER A 304 13.01 15.31 -1.67
CA SER A 304 12.96 15.31 -0.21
C SER A 304 13.57 16.56 0.44
N PHE A 305 14.61 17.12 -0.18
CA PHE A 305 15.33 18.28 0.38
C PHE A 305 14.93 19.64 -0.21
N SER A 306 14.19 19.68 -1.32
CA SER A 306 13.80 20.94 -1.96
C SER A 306 12.30 20.99 -2.25
N LYS A 307 11.62 21.79 -1.46
CA LYS A 307 10.18 22.09 -1.65
C LYS A 307 9.92 22.75 -3.01
N GLU A 308 10.83 23.59 -3.49
CA GLU A 308 10.76 24.24 -4.80
C GLU A 308 10.86 23.20 -5.94
N TYR A 309 11.76 22.23 -5.80
CA TYR A 309 11.85 21.15 -6.78
C TYR A 309 10.60 20.29 -6.79
N PHE A 310 10.10 19.93 -5.60
CA PHE A 310 8.86 19.18 -5.45
C PHE A 310 7.66 19.92 -6.06
N CYS A 311 7.54 21.24 -5.79
CA CYS A 311 6.51 22.08 -6.37
C CYS A 311 6.58 22.09 -7.91
N ARG A 312 7.76 22.17 -8.52
CA ARG A 312 7.91 22.08 -9.98
C ARG A 312 7.41 20.75 -10.58
N LEU A 313 7.52 19.64 -9.82
CA LEU A 313 6.95 18.37 -10.26
C LEU A 313 5.42 18.40 -10.24
N LEU A 314 4.83 19.00 -9.20
CA LEU A 314 3.39 19.19 -9.08
C LEU A 314 2.83 20.14 -10.15
N GLN A 315 3.59 21.19 -10.52
CA GLN A 315 3.20 22.16 -11.55
C GLN A 315 3.01 21.53 -12.94
N LYS A 316 3.59 20.35 -13.20
CA LYS A 316 3.27 19.61 -14.44
C LYS A 316 1.80 19.24 -14.52
N LEU A 317 1.20 18.89 -13.38
CA LEU A 317 -0.22 18.51 -13.29
C LEU A 317 -1.12 19.72 -13.04
N VAL A 318 -0.73 20.62 -12.15
CA VAL A 318 -1.50 21.81 -11.78
C VAL A 318 -0.57 23.03 -11.82
N PRO A 319 -0.45 23.72 -12.98
CA PRO A 319 0.54 24.79 -13.20
C PRO A 319 0.43 26.00 -12.25
N LYS A 320 -0.76 26.25 -11.72
CA LYS A 320 -1.02 27.41 -10.83
C LYS A 320 -0.51 27.24 -9.41
N ILE A 321 -0.11 26.02 -9.00
CA ILE A 321 0.42 25.76 -7.65
C ILE A 321 1.77 26.44 -7.48
N THR A 322 1.94 27.08 -6.35
CA THR A 322 3.18 27.74 -5.92
C THR A 322 3.75 27.08 -4.67
N VAL A 323 4.98 27.40 -4.34
CA VAL A 323 5.63 26.92 -3.10
C VAL A 323 4.86 27.38 -1.84
N ASP A 324 4.24 28.56 -1.91
CA ASP A 324 3.47 29.13 -0.80
C ASP A 324 2.14 28.39 -0.56
N ASP A 325 1.62 27.66 -1.53
CA ASP A 325 0.39 26.85 -1.40
C ASP A 325 0.62 25.54 -0.64
N LEU A 326 1.87 25.14 -0.49
CA LEU A 326 2.24 23.87 0.12
C LEU A 326 2.59 24.07 1.61
N GLU A 327 2.13 23.15 2.44
CA GLU A 327 2.57 22.97 3.82
C GLU A 327 3.04 21.52 4.02
N THR A 328 3.90 21.28 5.03
CA THR A 328 4.39 19.94 5.32
C THR A 328 3.23 19.01 5.67
N GLY A 329 3.13 17.90 4.97
CA GLY A 329 2.15 16.85 5.21
C GLY A 329 2.69 15.70 6.04
N GLY A 330 2.02 14.56 5.97
CA GLY A 330 2.43 13.32 6.60
C GLY A 330 3.53 12.58 5.81
N ALA A 331 3.85 11.39 6.28
CA ALA A 331 4.68 10.45 5.56
C ALA A 331 4.17 9.02 5.77
N GLY A 332 4.40 8.16 4.79
CA GLY A 332 4.15 6.72 4.87
C GLY A 332 5.42 5.93 4.57
N VAL A 333 5.57 4.76 5.16
CA VAL A 333 6.70 3.88 4.84
C VAL A 333 6.20 2.64 4.10
N ARG A 334 6.73 2.44 2.89
CA ARG A 334 6.45 1.24 2.09
C ARG A 334 7.33 0.10 2.55
N ALA A 335 6.72 -1.04 2.88
CA ALA A 335 7.42 -2.30 3.11
C ALA A 335 7.75 -2.94 1.76
N GLN A 336 8.82 -2.47 1.10
CA GLN A 336 9.20 -2.97 -0.21
C GLN A 336 10.10 -4.19 -0.08
N ALA A 337 9.58 -5.35 -0.46
CA ALA A 337 10.40 -6.55 -0.55
C ALA A 337 11.35 -6.45 -1.75
N MET A 338 12.63 -6.71 -1.49
CA MET A 338 13.71 -6.66 -2.46
C MET A 338 14.51 -7.97 -2.43
N ALA A 339 14.78 -8.51 -3.61
CA ALA A 339 15.63 -9.69 -3.77
C ALA A 339 17.13 -9.32 -3.68
N PRO A 340 18.03 -10.28 -3.37
CA PRO A 340 19.47 -10.03 -3.27
C PRO A 340 20.11 -9.49 -4.55
N GLU A 341 19.47 -9.70 -5.69
CA GLU A 341 19.88 -9.18 -7.02
C GLU A 341 19.50 -7.72 -7.24
N GLY A 342 18.77 -7.11 -6.29
CA GLY A 342 18.28 -5.73 -6.37
C GLY A 342 16.96 -5.58 -7.11
N ALA A 343 16.29 -6.68 -7.46
CA ALA A 343 14.96 -6.63 -8.05
C ALA A 343 13.90 -6.36 -6.96
N LEU A 344 13.00 -5.41 -7.22
CA LEU A 344 11.82 -5.23 -6.38
C LEU A 344 10.80 -6.33 -6.67
N VAL A 345 10.24 -6.92 -5.62
CA VAL A 345 9.13 -7.86 -5.76
C VAL A 345 7.88 -7.09 -6.17
N GLN A 346 7.37 -7.34 -7.36
CA GLN A 346 6.29 -6.55 -7.97
C GLN A 346 4.89 -7.04 -7.62
N ASP A 347 4.73 -8.32 -7.28
CA ASP A 347 3.44 -8.95 -6.96
C ASP A 347 3.40 -9.40 -5.50
N PHE A 348 2.29 -9.94 -5.05
CA PHE A 348 2.19 -10.58 -3.74
C PHE A 348 3.16 -11.75 -3.64
N TYR A 349 3.80 -11.89 -2.49
CA TYR A 349 4.76 -12.93 -2.25
C TYR A 349 4.48 -13.64 -0.93
N PHE A 350 4.12 -14.91 -1.04
CA PHE A 350 3.80 -15.79 0.07
C PHE A 350 4.90 -16.85 0.23
N VAL A 351 5.29 -17.13 1.48
CA VAL A 351 6.17 -18.24 1.82
C VAL A 351 5.39 -19.20 2.69
N ARG A 352 5.30 -20.44 2.24
CA ARG A 352 4.64 -21.54 2.94
C ARG A 352 5.66 -22.29 3.77
N GLY A 353 5.30 -22.62 5.01
CA GLY A 353 6.04 -23.47 5.92
C GLY A 353 5.15 -24.59 6.45
N HIS A 354 5.71 -25.40 7.34
CA HIS A 354 4.91 -26.39 8.05
C HIS A 354 3.95 -25.65 9.00
N GLN A 355 2.64 -25.84 8.79
CA GLN A 355 1.59 -25.16 9.54
C GLN A 355 1.81 -23.62 9.64
N SER A 356 2.37 -23.01 8.59
CA SER A 356 2.60 -21.56 8.59
C SER A 356 2.51 -20.96 7.19
N LEU A 357 2.05 -19.71 7.15
CA LEU A 357 2.03 -18.88 5.94
C LEU A 357 2.55 -17.48 6.25
N HIS A 358 3.50 -17.01 5.46
CA HIS A 358 4.12 -15.71 5.63
C HIS A 358 3.87 -14.82 4.42
N VAL A 359 3.25 -13.68 4.64
CA VAL A 359 3.04 -12.66 3.60
C VAL A 359 4.25 -11.73 3.59
N LEU A 360 5.21 -11.99 2.70
CA LEU A 360 6.48 -11.25 2.65
C LEU A 360 6.45 -10.02 1.75
N ASN A 361 5.49 -9.94 0.84
CA ASN A 361 5.27 -8.73 0.04
C ASN A 361 3.78 -8.53 -0.21
N ALA A 362 3.29 -7.38 0.14
CA ALA A 362 1.93 -6.95 -0.15
C ALA A 362 1.96 -5.48 -0.61
N PRO A 363 2.33 -5.24 -1.89
CA PRO A 363 2.45 -3.89 -2.42
C PRO A 363 1.08 -3.24 -2.60
N SER A 364 1.05 -1.90 -2.79
CA SER A 364 -0.19 -1.23 -3.20
C SER A 364 -0.84 -1.99 -4.37
N PRO A 365 -2.14 -2.29 -4.28
CA PRO A 365 -3.18 -1.70 -3.45
C PRO A 365 -3.57 -2.56 -2.23
N ALA A 366 -2.64 -3.09 -1.47
CA ALA A 366 -2.91 -4.05 -0.40
C ALA A 366 -3.95 -3.60 0.64
N ALA A 367 -4.07 -2.29 0.92
CA ALA A 367 -5.11 -1.79 1.82
C ALA A 367 -6.51 -1.95 1.21
N THR A 368 -6.70 -1.49 -0.03
CA THR A 368 -7.95 -1.65 -0.79
C THR A 368 -8.30 -3.14 -0.97
N ALA A 369 -7.30 -3.94 -1.33
CA ALA A 369 -7.47 -5.36 -1.63
C ALA A 369 -7.42 -6.26 -0.39
N SER A 370 -7.38 -5.71 0.82
CA SER A 370 -7.09 -6.49 2.04
C SER A 370 -8.07 -7.64 2.29
N LEU A 371 -9.34 -7.49 1.93
CA LEU A 371 -10.35 -8.55 2.03
C LEU A 371 -10.09 -9.66 1.02
N ALA A 372 -9.90 -9.31 -0.26
CA ALA A 372 -9.57 -10.28 -1.30
C ALA A 372 -8.22 -10.99 -1.05
N ILE A 373 -7.25 -10.29 -0.45
CA ILE A 373 -5.99 -10.90 0.00
C ILE A 373 -6.26 -11.88 1.16
N GLY A 374 -7.19 -11.56 2.05
CA GLY A 374 -7.64 -12.48 3.10
C GLY A 374 -8.18 -13.79 2.51
N ASP A 375 -9.03 -13.70 1.48
CA ASP A 375 -9.55 -14.86 0.75
C ASP A 375 -8.41 -15.66 0.08
N GLU A 376 -7.47 -14.99 -0.56
CA GLU A 376 -6.30 -15.64 -1.17
C GLU A 376 -5.44 -16.35 -0.14
N ILE A 377 -5.20 -15.74 1.04
CA ILE A 377 -4.46 -16.36 2.14
C ILE A 377 -5.16 -17.64 2.59
N ILE A 378 -6.49 -17.66 2.70
CA ILE A 378 -7.23 -18.85 3.08
C ILE A 378 -7.06 -19.96 2.04
N GLN A 379 -7.16 -19.66 0.75
CA GLN A 379 -6.90 -20.62 -0.32
C GLN A 379 -5.46 -21.18 -0.27
N GLN A 380 -4.49 -20.34 0.07
CA GLN A 380 -3.10 -20.78 0.26
C GLN A 380 -2.95 -21.71 1.48
N LEU A 381 -3.74 -21.47 2.53
CA LEU A 381 -3.75 -22.32 3.75
C LEU A 381 -4.40 -23.68 3.47
N ASP A 382 -5.47 -23.75 2.69
CA ASP A 382 -6.10 -25.02 2.31
C ASP A 382 -5.10 -25.94 1.65
N ALA A 383 -4.28 -25.41 0.75
CA ALA A 383 -3.22 -26.15 0.08
C ALA A 383 -2.05 -26.57 1.01
N ILE A 384 -1.96 -26.01 2.24
CA ILE A 384 -0.96 -26.43 3.25
C ILE A 384 -1.54 -27.52 4.17
N LEU A 385 -2.85 -27.44 4.46
CA LEU A 385 -3.54 -28.30 5.41
C LEU A 385 -4.07 -29.60 4.76
N GLU A 386 -4.27 -29.61 3.43
CA GLU A 386 -4.60 -30.82 2.70
C GLU A 386 -3.35 -31.72 2.62
N PRO A 387 -3.43 -33.02 2.99
CA PRO A 387 -2.32 -33.93 2.80
C PRO A 387 -1.97 -34.01 1.29
N PRO A 388 -0.69 -34.14 0.94
CA PRO A 388 -0.31 -34.38 -0.46
C PRO A 388 -1.01 -35.69 -0.94
N ASN A 389 -1.79 -35.59 -2.00
CA ASN A 389 -2.42 -36.72 -2.69
C ASN A 389 -1.37 -37.71 -3.17
#